data_5ecdd3af2f61df87f8d08ab4e93c0287
#
_entry.id   5ecdd3af2f61df87f8d08ab4e93c0287
#
_cell.length_a   1.000
_cell.length_b   1.000
_cell.length_c   1.000
_cell.angle_alpha   90.00
_cell.angle_beta   90.00
_cell.angle_gamma   90.00
#
_symmetry.space_group_name_H-M   'P 1'
#
loop_
_entity.id
_entity.type
_entity.pdbx_description
1 polymer ?
#
loop_
_entity_poly.entity_id
_entity_poly.type
_entity_poly.pdbx_seq_one_letter_code
_entity_poly.pdbx_strand_id
1 'polypeptide(L)'
;MDAFTKLTSRVVPVPNENIDTDIIIPARYLKVTDKVGMDQYLFRDWRFNSDGTPIPTFILNQPRAQGCKILLAGKNFGTGSSREHAPWALTAFGFRAVISTSFADIFRGNALKNSLLPVVDRKSTRLNSSHT
;
A
#
# COMPACT_ATOMS: atom_id res chain seq x y z
N MET A 1 -16.25 11.93 3.02
CA MET A 1 -15.95 10.62 2.54
C MET A 1 -16.96 9.56 2.92
N ASP A 2 -18.11 9.75 2.41
CA ASP A 2 -19.21 8.84 2.65
C ASP A 2 -18.96 7.47 2.06
N ALA A 3 -18.05 7.38 1.11
CA ALA A 3 -17.68 6.10 0.54
C ALA A 3 -17.19 5.09 1.57
N PHE A 4 -16.76 5.56 2.74
CA PHE A 4 -16.27 4.67 3.77
C PHE A 4 -17.29 4.33 4.83
N THR A 5 -18.55 4.61 4.60
CA THR A 5 -19.56 4.03 5.47
C THR A 5 -19.54 2.51 5.38
N LYS A 6 -19.14 1.99 4.22
CA LYS A 6 -19.00 0.56 4.04
C LYS A 6 -18.05 0.30 2.87
N LEU A 7 -17.03 -0.49 3.11
CA LEU A 7 -16.11 -0.94 2.07
C LEU A 7 -16.03 -2.45 2.10
N THR A 8 -16.44 -3.08 1.00
CA THR A 8 -16.39 -4.52 0.86
C THR A 8 -15.41 -4.86 -0.25
N SER A 9 -14.39 -5.63 0.07
CA SER A 9 -13.38 -6.00 -0.90
C SER A 9 -12.56 -7.16 -0.38
N ARG A 10 -11.97 -7.91 -1.29
CA ARG A 10 -10.94 -8.85 -0.92
C ARG A 10 -9.70 -8.09 -0.47
N VAL A 11 -8.95 -8.70 0.43
CA VAL A 11 -7.74 -8.14 0.99
C VAL A 11 -6.54 -8.80 0.32
N VAL A 12 -5.57 -8.00 -0.09
CA VAL A 12 -4.32 -8.54 -0.61
C VAL A 12 -3.22 -8.36 0.44
N PRO A 13 -2.57 -9.47 0.86
CA PRO A 13 -1.55 -9.39 1.88
C PRO A 13 -0.17 -9.07 1.31
N VAL A 14 0.49 -8.07 1.88
CA VAL A 14 1.91 -7.82 1.73
C VAL A 14 2.46 -7.72 3.15
N PRO A 15 2.71 -8.87 3.80
CA PRO A 15 2.88 -8.92 5.25
C PRO A 15 4.24 -8.45 5.76
N ASN A 16 5.08 -7.97 4.91
CA ASN A 16 6.38 -7.44 5.30
C ASN A 16 6.22 -6.34 6.31
N GLU A 17 7.10 -6.31 7.32
CA GLU A 17 7.14 -5.26 8.31
C GLU A 17 8.05 -4.12 7.85
N ASN A 18 7.82 -2.93 8.42
CA ASN A 18 8.68 -1.78 8.16
C ASN A 18 8.75 -1.41 6.68
N ILE A 19 7.61 -1.51 5.99
CA ILE A 19 7.53 -1.05 4.62
C ILE A 19 7.61 0.46 4.64
N ASP A 20 8.76 1.01 4.24
CA ASP A 20 8.97 2.44 4.27
C ASP A 20 8.49 3.11 2.99
N THR A 21 8.51 4.44 2.99
CA THR A 21 8.01 5.21 1.87
C THR A 21 8.83 4.99 0.60
N ASP A 22 10.12 4.67 0.73
CA ASP A 22 10.96 4.39 -0.43
C ASP A 22 10.62 3.03 -1.06
N ILE A 23 10.17 2.08 -0.26
CA ILE A 23 9.67 0.80 -0.78
C ILE A 23 8.33 1.03 -1.49
N ILE A 24 7.45 1.83 -0.88
CA ILE A 24 6.14 2.11 -1.46
C ILE A 24 6.29 2.80 -2.82
N ILE A 25 7.12 3.83 -2.88
CA ILE A 25 7.47 4.49 -4.13
C ILE A 25 8.94 4.92 -4.09
N PRO A 26 9.79 4.36 -4.96
CA PRO A 26 11.20 4.72 -4.94
C PRO A 26 11.46 6.19 -5.17
N ALA A 27 12.49 6.71 -4.50
CA ALA A 27 12.82 8.14 -4.52
C ALA A 27 13.05 8.67 -5.93
N ARG A 28 13.50 7.83 -6.85
CA ARG A 28 13.77 8.27 -8.23
C ARG A 28 12.50 8.72 -8.97
N TYR A 29 11.32 8.42 -8.44
CA TYR A 29 10.05 8.83 -9.05
C TYR A 29 9.44 10.06 -8.38
N LEU A 30 10.12 10.67 -7.41
CA LEU A 30 9.54 11.79 -6.67
C LEU A 30 9.48 13.08 -7.49
N LYS A 31 10.13 13.13 -8.62
CA LYS A 31 10.02 14.26 -9.55
C LYS A 31 8.69 14.29 -10.28
N VAL A 32 7.99 13.16 -10.31
CA VAL A 32 6.68 13.06 -10.95
C VAL A 32 5.67 13.77 -10.06
N THR A 33 4.95 14.72 -10.62
CA THR A 33 3.96 15.49 -9.87
C THR A 33 2.54 15.15 -10.25
N ASP A 34 2.35 14.40 -11.32
CA ASP A 34 1.03 14.00 -11.80
C ASP A 34 0.58 12.74 -11.06
N LYS A 35 -0.55 12.83 -10.38
CA LYS A 35 -1.11 11.67 -9.67
C LYS A 35 -1.60 10.58 -10.59
N VAL A 36 -1.96 10.94 -11.82
CA VAL A 36 -2.41 9.97 -12.81
C VAL A 36 -1.23 9.13 -13.25
N GLY A 37 -1.40 7.81 -13.22
CA GLY A 37 -0.34 6.91 -13.61
C GLY A 37 0.64 6.56 -12.52
N MET A 38 0.44 7.05 -11.31
CA MET A 38 1.30 6.73 -10.17
C MET A 38 1.30 5.25 -9.81
N ASP A 39 0.27 4.52 -10.22
CA ASP A 39 0.16 3.09 -9.96
C ASP A 39 1.35 2.31 -10.51
N GLN A 40 1.94 2.77 -11.60
CA GLN A 40 3.09 2.08 -12.21
C GLN A 40 4.33 2.10 -11.31
N TYR A 41 4.39 3.03 -10.35
CA TYR A 41 5.55 3.17 -9.47
C TYR A 41 5.35 2.50 -8.12
N LEU A 42 4.11 2.09 -7.80
CA LEU A 42 3.83 1.47 -6.51
C LEU A 42 4.63 0.17 -6.36
N PHE A 43 5.38 0.06 -5.27
CA PHE A 43 6.22 -1.10 -5.01
C PHE A 43 7.08 -1.49 -6.21
N ARG A 44 7.58 -0.50 -6.94
CA ARG A 44 8.21 -0.71 -8.24
C ARG A 44 9.32 -1.75 -8.18
N ASP A 45 10.17 -1.67 -7.16
CA ASP A 45 11.33 -2.55 -7.09
C ASP A 45 10.99 -3.96 -6.60
N TRP A 46 9.79 -4.13 -6.04
CA TRP A 46 9.28 -5.45 -5.69
C TRP A 46 8.45 -6.07 -6.81
N ARG A 47 7.85 -5.24 -7.64
CA ARG A 47 6.98 -5.69 -8.71
C ARG A 47 7.71 -5.99 -10.01
N PHE A 48 8.85 -5.34 -10.22
CA PHE A 48 9.52 -5.42 -11.51
C PHE A 48 11.01 -5.65 -11.32
N ASN A 49 11.58 -6.41 -12.27
CA ASN A 49 13.03 -6.54 -12.37
C ASN A 49 13.64 -5.23 -12.87
N SER A 50 14.97 -5.13 -12.80
CA SER A 50 15.67 -3.91 -13.23
C SER A 50 15.47 -3.63 -14.72
N ASP A 51 15.20 -4.63 -15.53
CA ASP A 51 14.93 -4.46 -16.96
C ASP A 51 13.45 -4.12 -17.25
N GLY A 52 12.63 -3.98 -16.22
CA GLY A 52 11.23 -3.62 -16.38
C GLY A 52 10.26 -4.78 -16.53
N THR A 53 10.76 -6.02 -16.54
CA THR A 53 9.87 -7.16 -16.64
C THR A 53 9.21 -7.45 -15.29
N PRO A 54 7.93 -7.85 -15.28
CA PRO A 54 7.24 -8.11 -14.02
C PRO A 54 7.79 -9.34 -13.31
N ILE A 55 7.80 -9.27 -11.98
CA ILE A 55 8.17 -10.41 -11.14
C ILE A 55 6.89 -11.18 -10.86
N PRO A 56 6.71 -12.38 -11.44
CA PRO A 56 5.42 -13.05 -11.37
C PRO A 56 5.07 -13.58 -9.98
N THR A 57 6.05 -13.74 -9.11
CA THR A 57 5.80 -14.24 -7.76
C THR A 57 5.29 -13.18 -6.80
N PHE A 58 5.42 -11.89 -7.14
CA PHE A 58 4.92 -10.85 -6.25
C PHE A 58 3.40 -10.77 -6.35
N ILE A 59 2.75 -10.72 -5.20
CA ILE A 59 1.30 -10.89 -5.14
C ILE A 59 0.54 -9.82 -5.94
N LEU A 60 1.03 -8.58 -5.97
CA LEU A 60 0.32 -7.52 -6.71
C LEU A 60 0.36 -7.70 -8.22
N ASN A 61 1.25 -8.56 -8.72
CA ASN A 61 1.32 -8.90 -10.13
C ASN A 61 0.46 -10.10 -10.49
N GLN A 62 -0.16 -10.73 -9.51
CA GLN A 62 -0.96 -11.93 -9.73
C GLN A 62 -2.42 -11.56 -9.97
N PRO A 63 -3.14 -12.34 -10.80
CA PRO A 63 -4.54 -12.04 -11.10
C PRO A 63 -5.44 -11.93 -9.87
N ARG A 64 -5.13 -12.69 -8.81
CA ARG A 64 -5.96 -12.67 -7.60
C ARG A 64 -5.91 -11.35 -6.86
N ALA A 65 -4.90 -10.51 -7.14
CA ALA A 65 -4.81 -9.18 -6.51
C ALA A 65 -5.65 -8.14 -7.25
N GLN A 66 -6.10 -8.46 -8.44
CA GLN A 66 -6.86 -7.49 -9.24
C GLN A 66 -8.20 -7.20 -8.61
N GLY A 67 -8.54 -5.93 -8.55
CA GLY A 67 -9.79 -5.50 -7.95
C GLY A 67 -9.79 -5.45 -6.43
N CYS A 68 -8.71 -5.86 -5.77
CA CYS A 68 -8.58 -5.73 -4.32
C CYS A 68 -8.38 -4.27 -3.95
N LYS A 69 -9.16 -3.78 -2.99
CA LYS A 69 -9.13 -2.38 -2.57
C LYS A 69 -8.51 -2.21 -1.19
N ILE A 70 -8.14 -3.28 -0.54
CA ILE A 70 -7.61 -3.26 0.82
C ILE A 70 -6.26 -3.98 0.82
N LEU A 71 -5.23 -3.27 1.30
CA LEU A 71 -3.90 -3.83 1.47
C LEU A 71 -3.71 -4.20 2.93
N LEU A 72 -3.31 -5.44 3.19
CA LEU A 72 -2.97 -5.88 4.54
C LEU A 72 -1.46 -5.93 4.66
N ALA A 73 -0.90 -5.05 5.48
CA ALA A 73 0.54 -4.91 5.62
C ALA A 73 1.00 -5.26 7.03
N GLY A 74 2.29 -5.53 7.18
CA GLY A 74 2.91 -5.73 8.48
C GLY A 74 3.05 -4.42 9.25
N LYS A 75 3.57 -4.51 10.47
CA LYS A 75 3.67 -3.35 11.36
C LYS A 75 4.60 -2.27 10.81
N ASN A 76 4.46 -1.05 11.31
CA ASN A 76 5.28 0.11 10.96
C ASN A 76 5.20 0.45 9.47
N PHE A 77 3.99 0.47 8.93
CA PHE A 77 3.80 0.79 7.53
C PHE A 77 3.98 2.29 7.29
N GLY A 78 4.75 2.63 6.26
CA GLY A 78 4.92 4.03 5.86
C GLY A 78 6.03 4.77 6.60
N THR A 79 6.95 4.04 7.25
CA THR A 79 8.10 4.67 7.91
C THR A 79 8.99 5.38 6.90
N GLY A 80 9.95 6.15 7.39
CA GLY A 80 10.90 6.87 6.54
C GLY A 80 10.45 8.26 6.22
N SER A 81 10.92 8.79 5.09
CA SER A 81 10.67 10.18 4.72
C SER A 81 9.20 10.46 4.44
N SER A 82 8.77 11.67 4.79
CA SER A 82 7.40 12.10 4.52
C SER A 82 7.21 12.33 3.03
N ARG A 83 6.32 11.56 2.40
CA ARG A 83 6.06 11.66 0.97
C ARG A 83 4.58 11.46 0.69
N GLU A 84 3.93 12.50 0.15
CA GLU A 84 2.56 12.32 -0.30
C GLU A 84 2.47 11.39 -1.52
N HIS A 85 3.56 11.22 -2.22
CA HIS A 85 3.61 10.28 -3.36
C HIS A 85 3.24 8.86 -2.94
N ALA A 86 3.55 8.47 -1.71
CA ALA A 86 3.23 7.12 -1.25
C ALA A 86 1.71 6.87 -1.22
N PRO A 87 0.90 7.72 -0.56
CA PRO A 87 -0.56 7.56 -0.68
C PRO A 87 -1.07 7.72 -2.11
N TRP A 88 -0.46 8.60 -2.91
CA TRP A 88 -0.88 8.76 -4.31
C TRP A 88 -0.70 7.47 -5.09
N ALA A 89 0.43 6.80 -4.93
CA ALA A 89 0.69 5.55 -5.64
C ALA A 89 -0.29 4.47 -5.20
N LEU A 90 -0.57 4.38 -3.90
CA LEU A 90 -1.50 3.39 -3.38
C LEU A 90 -2.93 3.62 -3.91
N THR A 91 -3.39 4.86 -3.88
CA THR A 91 -4.74 5.16 -4.36
C THR A 91 -4.84 5.01 -5.89
N ALA A 92 -3.80 5.38 -6.61
CA ALA A 92 -3.79 5.20 -8.06
C ALA A 92 -3.85 3.73 -8.45
N PHE A 93 -3.24 2.86 -7.66
CA PHE A 93 -3.29 1.42 -7.90
C PHE A 93 -4.69 0.84 -7.66
N GLY A 94 -5.50 1.53 -6.85
CA GLY A 94 -6.86 1.12 -6.55
C GLY A 94 -7.13 0.85 -5.08
N PHE A 95 -6.15 1.03 -4.22
CA PHE A 95 -6.37 0.81 -2.80
C PHE A 95 -7.17 1.94 -2.18
N ARG A 96 -8.12 1.59 -1.34
CA ARG A 96 -8.93 2.53 -0.58
C ARG A 96 -8.59 2.47 0.89
N ALA A 97 -7.98 1.40 1.35
CA ALA A 97 -7.61 1.22 2.74
C ALA A 97 -6.35 0.38 2.86
N VAL A 98 -5.59 0.64 3.91
CA VAL A 98 -4.46 -0.19 4.31
C VAL A 98 -4.69 -0.60 5.75
N ILE A 99 -4.58 -1.89 6.03
CA ILE A 99 -4.71 -2.43 7.37
C ILE A 99 -3.32 -2.81 7.86
N SER A 100 -2.95 -2.33 9.04
CA SER A 100 -1.69 -2.66 9.68
C SER A 100 -1.84 -2.59 11.18
N THR A 101 -0.96 -3.24 11.92
CA THR A 101 -0.94 -3.12 13.36
C THR A 101 -0.42 -1.76 13.82
N SER A 102 0.38 -1.09 12.98
CA SER A 102 0.84 0.27 13.28
C SER A 102 1.28 0.99 12.00
N PHE A 103 1.19 2.30 12.03
CA PHE A 103 1.60 3.18 10.94
C PHE A 103 2.54 4.25 11.46
N ALA A 104 3.43 4.73 10.60
CA ALA A 104 4.17 5.96 10.91
C ALA A 104 3.19 7.13 10.91
N ASP A 105 3.37 8.06 11.86
CA ASP A 105 2.42 9.16 12.05
C ASP A 105 2.26 10.04 10.83
N ILE A 106 3.37 10.38 10.19
CA ILE A 106 3.34 11.26 9.02
C ILE A 106 2.63 10.58 7.86
N PHE A 107 2.93 9.30 7.62
CA PHE A 107 2.24 8.57 6.57
C PHE A 107 0.74 8.53 6.83
N ARG A 108 0.35 8.25 8.08
CA ARG A 108 -1.06 8.18 8.46
C ARG A 108 -1.80 9.47 8.14
N GLY A 109 -1.19 10.62 8.49
CA GLY A 109 -1.79 11.92 8.18
C GLY A 109 -1.89 12.18 6.69
N ASN A 110 -0.85 11.86 5.93
CA ASN A 110 -0.86 12.03 4.49
C ASN A 110 -1.87 11.12 3.82
N ALA A 111 -2.02 9.90 4.31
CA ALA A 111 -3.00 8.96 3.78
C ALA A 111 -4.42 9.50 3.94
N LEU A 112 -4.74 10.00 5.12
CA LEU A 112 -6.07 10.58 5.37
C LEU A 112 -6.35 11.76 4.47
N LYS A 113 -5.37 12.64 4.25
CA LYS A 113 -5.53 13.78 3.35
C LYS A 113 -5.81 13.34 1.91
N ASN A 114 -5.37 12.16 1.54
CA ASN A 114 -5.46 11.68 0.15
C ASN A 114 -6.48 10.57 -0.01
N SER A 115 -7.44 10.50 0.89
CA SER A 115 -8.58 9.56 0.80
C SER A 115 -8.18 8.10 0.87
N LEU A 116 -7.04 7.82 1.50
CA LEU A 116 -6.60 6.46 1.80
C LEU A 116 -6.79 6.22 3.28
N LEU A 117 -7.59 5.25 3.65
CA LEU A 117 -7.93 5.00 5.04
C LEU A 117 -6.89 4.10 5.70
N PRO A 118 -6.14 4.60 6.69
CA PRO A 118 -5.25 3.75 7.47
C PRO A 118 -6.02 3.12 8.62
N VAL A 119 -6.10 1.80 8.63
CA VAL A 119 -6.84 1.05 9.66
C VAL A 119 -5.84 0.36 10.56
N VAL A 120 -5.81 0.76 11.82
CA VAL A 120 -4.97 0.11 12.82
C VAL A 120 -5.76 -1.05 13.40
N ASP A 121 -5.27 -2.26 13.21
CA ASP A 121 -5.92 -3.44 13.72
C ASP A 121 -4.88 -4.37 14.31
N ARG A 122 -4.78 -4.35 15.63
CA ARG A 122 -3.78 -5.15 16.34
C ARG A 122 -4.06 -6.64 16.26
N LYS A 123 -5.27 -7.01 15.92
CA LYS A 123 -5.64 -8.41 15.80
C LYS A 123 -5.38 -8.97 14.41
N SER A 124 -5.19 -8.11 13.41
CA SER A 124 -5.09 -8.59 12.02
C SER A 124 -3.96 -9.60 11.83
N THR A 125 -2.79 -9.31 12.41
CA THR A 125 -1.65 -10.20 12.28
C THR A 125 -1.87 -11.51 13.04
N ARG A 126 -2.42 -11.43 14.23
CA ARG A 126 -2.70 -12.63 15.02
C ARG A 126 -3.76 -13.49 14.36
N LEU A 127 -4.79 -12.87 13.84
CA LEU A 127 -5.84 -13.62 13.15
C LEU A 127 -5.30 -14.36 11.95
N ASN A 128 -4.44 -13.72 11.19
CA ASN A 128 -3.82 -14.38 10.06
C ASN A 128 -3.04 -15.60 10.46
N SER A 129 -2.29 -15.51 11.56
CA SER A 129 -1.51 -16.66 12.01
C SER A 129 -2.37 -17.72 12.67
N SER A 130 -3.45 -17.33 13.36
CA SER A 130 -4.27 -18.28 14.10
C SER A 130 -5.31 -18.96 13.24
N HIS A 131 -5.65 -18.39 12.11
CA HIS A 131 -6.69 -18.92 11.23
C HIS A 131 -6.14 -19.62 10.01
N THR A 132 -4.87 -19.71 9.93
CA THR A 132 -4.24 -20.44 8.84
C THR A 132 -4.31 -21.93 9.05
#